data_21e5b4c848035a65fa9b6a573379cbe0
#
_entry.id   21e5b4c848035a65fa9b6a573379cbe0
#
_cell.length_a   1.000
_cell.length_b   1.000
_cell.length_c   1.000
_cell.angle_alpha   90.00
_cell.angle_beta   90.00
_cell.angle_gamma   90.00
#
_symmetry.space_group_name_H-M   'P 1'
#
loop_
_entity.id
_entity.type
_entity.pdbx_description
1 polymer ?
#
loop_
_entity_poly.entity_id
_entity_poly.type
_entity_poly.pdbx_seq_one_letter_code
_entity_poly.pdbx_strand_id
1 'polypeptide(L)'
;MMASAMKKTTSASPSNRPEHGFAYSRPFFEDLVDSALAHAKKLGATDAGAEASEGCGLSVSVRKGELENVERNRDKSLGVTVYLGQRRGNASTSDFSQVAIAQTVQAAFDIARFTAEDPFSALPDVADIAQPDRQRRDLDLFFPWAID
;
A
#
# COMPACT_ATOMS: atom_id res chain seq x y z
N MET A 1 30.34 6.93 46.34
CA MET A 1 30.02 7.56 45.07
C MET A 1 29.96 6.47 44.00
N MET A 2 28.78 6.00 43.66
CA MET A 2 28.61 5.00 42.59
C MET A 2 27.91 5.68 41.44
N ALA A 3 28.59 5.80 40.27
CA ALA A 3 28.06 6.34 39.07
C ALA A 3 27.29 5.24 38.31
N SER A 4 25.99 5.41 38.22
CA SER A 4 25.10 4.54 37.42
C SER A 4 25.23 4.89 35.95
N ALA A 5 25.73 3.96 35.13
CA ALA A 5 25.82 4.10 33.71
C ALA A 5 24.44 3.84 33.06
N MET A 6 23.82 4.91 32.56
CA MET A 6 22.63 4.83 31.73
C MET A 6 22.98 4.16 30.40
N LYS A 7 22.48 2.94 30.15
CA LYS A 7 22.51 2.31 28.86
C LYS A 7 21.58 3.08 27.91
N LYS A 8 22.16 3.76 26.92
CA LYS A 8 21.44 4.26 25.76
C LYS A 8 20.90 3.08 24.94
N THR A 9 19.61 2.86 24.96
CA THR A 9 18.93 2.00 23.99
C THR A 9 18.95 2.71 22.63
N THR A 10 19.83 2.26 21.77
CA THR A 10 19.84 2.66 20.37
C THR A 10 18.58 2.06 19.72
N SER A 11 17.60 2.89 19.39
CA SER A 11 16.50 2.50 18.53
C SER A 11 17.10 2.19 17.14
N ALA A 12 17.10 0.92 16.76
CA ALA A 12 17.47 0.52 15.43
C ALA A 12 16.49 1.17 14.43
N SER A 13 17.02 1.92 13.48
CA SER A 13 16.23 2.40 12.33
C SER A 13 15.59 1.19 11.63
N PRO A 14 14.33 1.27 11.18
CA PRO A 14 13.68 0.17 10.48
C PRO A 14 14.55 -0.24 9.30
N SER A 15 14.88 -1.52 9.20
CA SER A 15 15.72 -2.03 8.14
C SER A 15 14.99 -1.83 6.79
N ASN A 16 15.61 -1.08 5.89
CA ASN A 16 15.08 -0.84 4.54
C ASN A 16 15.25 -2.07 3.62
N ARG A 17 15.33 -3.26 4.20
CA ARG A 17 15.43 -4.52 3.46
C ARG A 17 14.05 -5.14 3.29
N PRO A 18 13.74 -5.67 2.09
CA PRO A 18 12.52 -6.45 1.89
C PRO A 18 12.49 -7.65 2.84
N GLU A 19 11.35 -7.87 3.45
CA GLU A 19 11.13 -9.02 4.34
C GLU A 19 10.47 -10.15 3.54
N HIS A 20 10.78 -11.38 3.89
CA HIS A 20 10.01 -12.55 3.44
C HIS A 20 9.92 -12.78 1.92
N GLY A 21 10.95 -12.40 1.15
CA GLY A 21 11.01 -12.65 -0.29
C GLY A 21 10.24 -11.65 -1.15
N PHE A 22 9.67 -10.59 -0.57
CA PHE A 22 9.14 -9.46 -1.30
C PHE A 22 10.25 -8.61 -1.91
N ALA A 23 9.95 -7.85 -2.98
CA ALA A 23 10.92 -6.98 -3.65
C ALA A 23 11.04 -5.61 -2.99
N TYR A 24 9.98 -5.17 -2.31
CA TYR A 24 9.90 -3.85 -1.71
C TYR A 24 9.74 -3.93 -0.19
N SER A 25 10.31 -2.95 0.50
CA SER A 25 10.18 -2.82 1.95
C SER A 25 8.90 -2.05 2.31
N ARG A 26 8.43 -2.22 3.53
CA ARG A 26 7.30 -1.45 4.04
C ARG A 26 7.52 0.08 3.98
N PRO A 27 8.69 0.64 4.37
CA PRO A 27 8.95 2.07 4.21
C PRO A 27 8.85 2.54 2.76
N PHE A 28 9.26 1.72 1.79
CA PHE A 28 9.10 2.06 0.37
C PHE A 28 7.62 2.23 -0.01
N PHE A 29 6.74 1.36 0.47
CA PHE A 29 5.29 1.49 0.22
C PHE A 29 4.69 2.70 0.93
N GLU A 30 5.14 3.02 2.13
CA GLU A 30 4.73 4.21 2.87
C GLU A 30 5.11 5.48 2.09
N ASP A 31 6.35 5.61 1.62
CA ASP A 31 6.82 6.72 0.77
C ASP A 31 6.03 6.84 -0.55
N LEU A 32 5.68 5.69 -1.16
CA LEU A 32 4.91 5.63 -2.40
C LEU A 32 3.49 6.20 -2.21
N VAL A 33 2.81 5.77 -1.16
CA VAL A 33 1.47 6.23 -0.79
C VAL A 33 1.50 7.72 -0.45
N ASP A 34 2.45 8.16 0.37
CA ASP A 34 2.62 9.57 0.76
C ASP A 34 2.86 10.47 -0.46
N SER A 35 3.67 10.00 -1.42
CA SER A 35 3.92 10.71 -2.68
C SER A 35 2.62 10.88 -3.49
N ALA A 36 1.81 9.83 -3.62
CA ALA A 36 0.54 9.87 -4.33
C ALA A 36 -0.46 10.82 -3.67
N LEU A 37 -0.61 10.75 -2.34
CA LEU A 37 -1.50 11.62 -1.57
C LEU A 37 -1.07 13.09 -1.64
N ALA A 38 0.24 13.36 -1.55
CA ALA A 38 0.77 14.72 -1.69
C ALA A 38 0.50 15.28 -3.09
N HIS A 39 0.56 14.45 -4.13
CA HIS A 39 0.26 14.86 -5.50
C HIS A 39 -1.23 15.16 -5.68
N ALA A 40 -2.12 14.31 -5.17
CA ALA A 40 -3.57 14.54 -5.20
C ALA A 40 -3.95 15.87 -4.52
N LYS A 41 -3.33 16.15 -3.37
CA LYS A 41 -3.52 17.42 -2.65
C LYS A 41 -3.07 18.64 -3.48
N LYS A 42 -1.92 18.55 -4.19
CA LYS A 42 -1.43 19.61 -5.07
C LYS A 42 -2.37 19.89 -6.24
N LEU A 43 -3.09 18.88 -6.73
CA LEU A 43 -4.08 19.03 -7.79
C LEU A 43 -5.39 19.65 -7.29
N GLY A 44 -5.59 19.78 -5.98
CA GLY A 44 -6.79 20.37 -5.39
C GLY A 44 -7.86 19.36 -5.03
N ALA A 45 -7.50 18.09 -4.84
CA ALA A 45 -8.42 17.10 -4.29
C ALA A 45 -8.94 17.53 -2.91
N THR A 46 -10.23 17.36 -2.65
CA THR A 46 -10.83 17.59 -1.32
C THR A 46 -10.38 16.51 -0.35
N ASP A 47 -10.35 15.27 -0.83
CA ASP A 47 -9.87 14.09 -0.12
C ASP A 47 -9.19 13.12 -1.08
N ALA A 48 -8.35 12.25 -0.58
CA ALA A 48 -7.72 11.19 -1.36
C ALA A 48 -7.41 9.97 -0.50
N GLY A 49 -7.47 8.80 -1.12
CA GLY A 49 -6.99 7.54 -0.57
C GLY A 49 -6.00 6.89 -1.53
N ALA A 50 -4.98 6.23 -1.00
CA ALA A 50 -4.05 5.45 -1.79
C ALA A 50 -3.74 4.13 -1.11
N GLU A 51 -3.55 3.08 -1.92
CA GLU A 51 -3.20 1.74 -1.48
C GLU A 51 -2.09 1.20 -2.36
N ALA A 52 -1.03 0.70 -1.75
CA ALA A 52 0.07 0.04 -2.46
C ALA A 52 0.23 -1.40 -1.96
N SER A 53 0.40 -2.31 -2.89
CA SER A 53 0.53 -3.74 -2.58
C SER A 53 1.54 -4.45 -3.47
N GLU A 54 2.11 -5.51 -2.92
CA GLU A 54 2.87 -6.53 -3.65
C GLU A 54 2.35 -7.89 -3.23
N GLY A 55 2.09 -8.75 -4.20
CA GLY A 55 1.70 -10.14 -3.99
C GLY A 55 2.67 -11.09 -4.69
N CYS A 56 2.87 -12.26 -4.11
CA CYS A 56 3.56 -13.37 -4.77
C CYS A 56 2.77 -14.67 -4.55
N GLY A 57 2.72 -15.48 -5.58
CA GLY A 57 2.01 -16.75 -5.53
C GLY A 57 2.77 -17.86 -6.24
N LEU A 58 2.51 -19.09 -5.78
CA LEU A 58 2.92 -20.32 -6.44
C LEU A 58 1.70 -21.20 -6.59
N SER A 59 1.39 -21.57 -7.82
CA SER A 59 0.33 -22.53 -8.15
C SER A 59 0.97 -23.79 -8.76
N VAL A 60 0.58 -24.94 -8.25
CA VAL A 60 1.06 -26.23 -8.73
C VAL A 60 -0.14 -27.10 -9.07
N SER A 61 -0.19 -27.56 -10.30
CA SER A 61 -1.21 -28.52 -10.78
C SER A 61 -0.60 -29.90 -10.91
N VAL A 62 -1.25 -30.89 -10.28
CA VAL A 62 -0.88 -32.30 -10.35
C VAL A 62 -2.02 -33.07 -10.99
N ARG A 63 -1.72 -33.88 -12.02
CA ARG A 63 -2.69 -34.73 -12.68
C ARG A 63 -2.19 -36.17 -12.71
N LYS A 64 -3.01 -37.09 -12.25
CA LYS A 64 -2.69 -38.54 -12.18
C LYS A 64 -1.37 -38.84 -11.47
N GLY A 65 -1.01 -38.03 -10.47
CA GLY A 65 0.25 -38.15 -9.72
C GLY A 65 1.47 -37.52 -10.36
N GLU A 66 1.34 -36.92 -11.54
CA GLU A 66 2.42 -36.23 -12.24
C GLU A 66 2.22 -34.71 -12.21
N LEU A 67 3.33 -33.98 -12.11
CA LEU A 67 3.33 -32.53 -12.16
C LEU A 67 2.91 -32.07 -13.57
N GLU A 68 1.79 -31.32 -13.67
CA GLU A 68 1.28 -30.86 -14.95
C GLU A 68 1.68 -29.40 -15.22
N ASN A 69 1.61 -28.55 -14.20
CA ASN A 69 1.94 -27.13 -14.33
C ASN A 69 2.50 -26.57 -13.01
N VAL A 70 3.48 -25.68 -13.13
CA VAL A 70 3.99 -24.85 -12.03
C VAL A 70 3.98 -23.41 -12.51
N GLU A 71 3.24 -22.56 -11.80
CA GLU A 71 3.05 -21.18 -12.13
C GLU A 71 3.49 -20.32 -10.95
N ARG A 72 4.44 -19.44 -11.15
CA ARG A 72 4.89 -18.46 -10.15
C ARG A 72 4.58 -17.07 -10.64
N ASN A 73 3.75 -16.36 -9.90
CA ASN A 73 3.39 -14.98 -10.20
C ASN A 73 3.92 -14.01 -9.14
N ARG A 74 4.15 -12.79 -9.56
CA ARG A 74 4.44 -11.67 -8.68
C ARG A 74 3.75 -10.44 -9.26
N ASP A 75 2.87 -9.87 -8.47
CA ASP A 75 2.06 -8.72 -8.84
C ASP A 75 2.37 -7.56 -7.91
N LYS A 76 2.26 -6.34 -8.41
CA LYS A 76 2.36 -5.12 -7.63
C LYS A 76 1.38 -4.08 -8.16
N SER A 77 0.83 -3.27 -7.27
CA SER A 77 -0.16 -2.26 -7.64
C SER A 77 -0.10 -1.06 -6.70
N LEU A 78 -0.31 0.12 -7.28
CA LEU A 78 -0.68 1.33 -6.58
C LEU A 78 -2.06 1.76 -7.09
N GLY A 79 -3.07 1.72 -6.21
CA GLY A 79 -4.39 2.28 -6.44
C GLY A 79 -4.51 3.65 -5.82
N VAL A 80 -5.13 4.60 -6.51
CA VAL A 80 -5.39 5.95 -6.01
C VAL A 80 -6.86 6.29 -6.23
N THR A 81 -7.51 6.76 -5.20
CA THR A 81 -8.86 7.31 -5.24
C THR A 81 -8.81 8.78 -4.88
N VAL A 82 -9.40 9.62 -5.71
CA VAL A 82 -9.47 11.08 -5.53
C VAL A 82 -10.93 11.49 -5.37
N TYR A 83 -11.18 12.40 -4.44
CA TYR A 83 -12.48 13.01 -4.22
C TYR A 83 -12.44 14.50 -4.54
N LEU A 84 -13.50 14.99 -5.20
CA LEU A 84 -13.78 16.39 -5.47
C LEU A 84 -15.20 16.69 -4.94
N GLY A 85 -15.30 17.02 -3.67
CA GLY A 85 -16.56 17.01 -2.96
C GLY A 85 -17.16 15.59 -2.97
N GLN A 86 -18.34 15.44 -3.52
CA GLN A 86 -19.05 14.15 -3.64
C GLN A 86 -18.78 13.39 -4.96
N ARG A 87 -17.76 13.78 -5.69
CA ARG A 87 -17.35 13.12 -6.94
C ARG A 87 -16.12 12.30 -6.68
N ARG A 88 -16.10 11.08 -7.16
CA ARG A 88 -14.99 10.14 -6.97
C ARG A 88 -14.43 9.67 -8.31
N GLY A 89 -13.10 9.66 -8.41
CA GLY A 89 -12.38 9.01 -9.49
C GLY A 89 -11.28 8.12 -8.92
N ASN A 90 -11.02 7.01 -9.59
CA ASN A 90 -9.95 6.09 -9.20
C ASN A 90 -9.17 5.62 -10.42
N ALA A 91 -7.89 5.42 -10.22
CA ALA A 91 -6.97 4.84 -11.20
C ALA A 91 -5.90 4.01 -10.50
N SER A 92 -5.26 3.12 -11.22
CA SER A 92 -4.19 2.28 -10.68
C SER A 92 -3.04 2.11 -11.68
N THR A 93 -1.87 1.77 -11.15
CA THR A 93 -0.68 1.45 -11.94
C THR A 93 0.13 0.34 -11.28
N SER A 94 0.85 -0.44 -12.07
CA SER A 94 1.89 -1.36 -11.62
C SER A 94 3.30 -0.77 -11.76
N ASP A 95 3.44 0.44 -12.32
CA ASP A 95 4.70 1.16 -12.43
C ASP A 95 4.84 2.14 -11.27
N PHE A 96 5.87 1.94 -10.44
CA PHE A 96 6.15 2.76 -9.26
C PHE A 96 7.11 3.92 -9.53
N SER A 97 7.35 4.25 -10.80
CA SER A 97 8.10 5.47 -11.15
C SER A 97 7.32 6.73 -10.77
N GLN A 98 8.04 7.79 -10.41
CA GLN A 98 7.41 9.08 -10.04
C GLN A 98 6.53 9.64 -11.17
N VAL A 99 6.91 9.40 -12.42
CA VAL A 99 6.13 9.81 -13.59
C VAL A 99 4.80 9.05 -13.65
N ALA A 100 4.83 7.73 -13.50
CA ALA A 100 3.63 6.90 -13.54
C ALA A 100 2.69 7.21 -12.36
N ILE A 101 3.24 7.45 -11.17
CA ILE A 101 2.46 7.89 -10.01
C ILE A 101 1.73 9.19 -10.31
N ALA A 102 2.45 10.21 -10.80
CA ALA A 102 1.86 11.50 -11.13
C ALA A 102 0.75 11.37 -12.19
N GLN A 103 0.98 10.58 -13.24
CA GLN A 103 -0.01 10.31 -14.28
C GLN A 103 -1.25 9.58 -13.73
N THR A 104 -1.05 8.60 -12.86
CA THR A 104 -2.15 7.84 -12.23
C THR A 104 -3.01 8.74 -11.35
N VAL A 105 -2.39 9.59 -10.52
CA VAL A 105 -3.12 10.57 -9.70
C VAL A 105 -3.86 11.57 -10.57
N GLN A 106 -3.24 12.07 -11.65
CA GLN A 106 -3.89 12.97 -12.60
C GLN A 106 -5.10 12.30 -13.26
N ALA A 107 -4.96 11.04 -13.68
CA ALA A 107 -6.07 10.29 -14.27
C ALA A 107 -7.24 10.13 -13.29
N ALA A 108 -6.97 9.75 -12.03
CA ALA A 108 -8.00 9.67 -10.99
C ALA A 108 -8.70 11.02 -10.76
N PHE A 109 -7.92 12.11 -10.73
CA PHE A 109 -8.45 13.46 -10.57
C PHE A 109 -9.35 13.86 -11.75
N ASP A 110 -8.92 13.59 -12.98
CA ASP A 110 -9.71 13.91 -14.17
C ASP A 110 -11.00 13.09 -14.24
N ILE A 111 -10.97 11.81 -13.86
CA ILE A 111 -12.18 10.99 -13.72
C ILE A 111 -13.13 11.62 -12.71
N ALA A 112 -12.64 12.02 -11.53
CA ALA A 112 -13.47 12.64 -10.50
C ALA A 112 -14.16 13.92 -11.00
N ARG A 113 -13.49 14.72 -11.85
CA ARG A 113 -14.06 15.96 -12.43
C ARG A 113 -15.29 15.72 -13.30
N PHE A 114 -15.33 14.56 -13.97
CA PHE A 114 -16.42 14.24 -14.91
C PHE A 114 -17.42 13.23 -14.37
N THR A 115 -17.16 12.66 -13.18
CA THR A 115 -18.09 11.75 -12.52
C THR A 115 -19.28 12.54 -11.93
N ALA A 116 -20.45 11.95 -11.95
CA ALA A 116 -21.63 12.53 -11.28
C ALA A 116 -21.43 12.57 -9.76
N GLU A 117 -22.08 13.53 -9.11
CA GLU A 117 -22.09 13.60 -7.66
C GLU A 117 -22.88 12.44 -7.05
N ASP A 118 -22.30 11.84 -6.00
CA ASP A 118 -22.92 10.81 -5.20
C ASP A 118 -22.84 11.23 -3.72
N PRO A 119 -23.98 11.53 -3.07
CA PRO A 119 -24.01 12.02 -1.70
C PRO A 119 -23.43 11.03 -0.67
N PHE A 120 -23.22 9.78 -1.06
CA PHE A 120 -22.62 8.76 -0.21
C PHE A 120 -21.13 8.52 -0.52
N SER A 121 -20.56 9.27 -1.47
CA SER A 121 -19.17 9.14 -1.89
C SER A 121 -18.27 10.02 -1.03
N ALA A 122 -17.70 9.45 0.03
CA ALA A 122 -16.76 10.12 0.93
C ALA A 122 -15.80 9.11 1.57
N LEU A 123 -14.75 9.61 2.21
CA LEU A 123 -13.96 8.81 3.16
C LEU A 123 -14.79 8.60 4.45
N PRO A 124 -14.52 7.53 5.22
CA PRO A 124 -15.11 7.34 6.54
C PRO A 124 -14.82 8.53 7.46
N ASP A 125 -15.73 8.80 8.39
CA ASP A 125 -15.46 9.78 9.44
C ASP A 125 -14.22 9.40 10.24
N VAL A 126 -13.43 10.39 10.64
CA VAL A 126 -12.17 10.17 11.39
C VAL A 126 -12.40 9.35 12.67
N ALA A 127 -13.59 9.45 13.27
CA ALA A 127 -14.00 8.69 14.46
C ALA A 127 -14.14 7.17 14.17
N ASP A 128 -14.46 6.82 12.93
CA ASP A 128 -14.68 5.43 12.49
C ASP A 128 -13.41 4.77 11.92
N ILE A 129 -12.35 5.56 11.72
CA ILE A 129 -11.07 5.02 11.24
C ILE A 129 -10.34 4.35 12.41
N ALA A 130 -9.86 3.12 12.18
CA ALA A 130 -9.03 2.40 13.13
C ALA A 130 -7.77 3.21 13.48
N GLN A 131 -7.60 3.57 14.75
CA GLN A 131 -6.44 4.31 15.22
C GLN A 131 -5.23 3.37 15.33
N PRO A 132 -4.07 3.72 14.74
CA PRO A 132 -2.90 2.84 14.68
C PRO A 132 -2.36 2.41 16.05
N ASP A 133 -2.57 3.23 17.08
CA ASP A 133 -2.06 3.04 18.43
C ASP A 133 -2.97 2.21 19.33
N ARG A 134 -4.25 2.06 18.98
CA ARG A 134 -5.24 1.44 19.88
C ARG A 134 -5.36 -0.08 19.77
N GLN A 135 -4.97 -0.70 18.64
CA GLN A 135 -5.22 -2.14 18.44
C GLN A 135 -4.28 -2.81 17.42
N ARG A 136 -3.01 -2.47 17.38
CA ARG A 136 -2.06 -3.31 16.62
C ARG A 136 -1.90 -4.65 17.35
N ARG A 137 -2.84 -5.56 17.12
CA ARG A 137 -2.58 -6.97 17.34
C ARG A 137 -1.74 -7.44 16.15
N ASP A 138 -0.55 -7.94 16.45
CA ASP A 138 0.13 -8.78 15.48
C ASP A 138 -0.74 -10.03 15.31
N LEU A 139 -1.35 -10.13 14.14
CA LEU A 139 -2.24 -11.25 13.83
C LEU A 139 -1.46 -12.46 13.33
N ASP A 140 -0.12 -12.32 13.18
CA ASP A 140 0.78 -13.37 12.71
C ASP A 140 0.24 -14.07 11.43
N LEU A 141 -0.19 -13.26 10.45
CA LEU A 141 -0.84 -13.75 9.24
C LEU A 141 0.17 -14.18 8.16
N PHE A 142 1.45 -13.93 8.38
CA PHE A 142 2.49 -14.28 7.43
C PHE A 142 3.19 -15.59 7.86
N PHE A 143 3.04 -16.62 7.02
CA PHE A 143 3.72 -17.89 7.19
C PHE A 143 4.65 -18.12 5.99
N PRO A 144 5.98 -17.94 6.16
CA PRO A 144 6.92 -18.22 5.08
C PRO A 144 6.94 -19.73 4.79
N TRP A 145 6.62 -20.06 3.54
CA TRP A 145 6.71 -21.45 3.07
C TRP A 145 8.03 -21.61 2.33
N ALA A 146 8.88 -22.49 2.84
CA ALA A 146 10.00 -23.02 2.08
C ALA A 146 9.47 -24.17 1.23
N ILE A 147 9.09 -23.89 -0.02
CA ILE A 147 8.75 -24.91 -1.01
C ILE A 147 9.94 -24.97 -1.96
N ASP A 148 10.69 -26.08 -1.91
CA ASP A 148 11.82 -26.40 -2.80
C ASP A 148 11.31 -26.99 -4.11
#